data_5adad4bf80d6491071b32c1e01234dc5
#
_entry.id   5adad4bf80d6491071b32c1e01234dc5
#
_cell.length_a   1.000
_cell.length_b   1.000
_cell.length_c   1.000
_cell.angle_alpha   90.00
_cell.angle_beta   90.00
_cell.angle_gamma   90.00
#
_symmetry.space_group_name_H-M   'P 1'
#
loop_
_entity.id
_entity.type
_entity.pdbx_description
1 polymer ?
#
loop_
_entity_poly.entity_id
_entity_poly.type
_entity_poly.pdbx_seq_one_letter_code
_entity_poly.pdbx_strand_id
1 'polypeptide(L)'
;MAYITIETTINAPIALVWEKWTKPEHIQNWNFASPDWHCPSAKSELQAGGEFHYEMASKDGSMSFDFWGTFQQIEDGKMIASVLGDGRKMQVTFETTEAGTKVTEQFEPENQNPEEMQKAGWQMILDNFKSYVESAI
;
A
#
# COMPACT_ATOMS: atom_id res chain seq x y z
N MET A 1 -5.99 19.65 6.89
CA MET A 1 -5.62 19.22 5.54
C MET A 1 -6.44 18.01 5.15
N ALA A 2 -7.02 18.04 3.96
CA ALA A 2 -7.86 16.92 3.51
C ALA A 2 -7.01 15.73 3.08
N TYR A 3 -7.47 14.52 3.41
CA TYR A 3 -6.83 13.30 2.94
C TYR A 3 -7.23 13.03 1.49
N ILE A 4 -6.30 12.43 0.74
CA ILE A 4 -6.64 11.83 -0.54
C ILE A 4 -7.15 10.42 -0.23
N THR A 5 -8.29 10.06 -0.82
CA THR A 5 -8.91 8.74 -0.60
C THR A 5 -8.95 7.97 -1.90
N ILE A 6 -8.47 6.73 -1.86
CA ILE A 6 -8.58 5.79 -2.98
C ILE A 6 -9.14 4.48 -2.47
N GLU A 7 -9.77 3.71 -3.35
CA GLU A 7 -10.35 2.43 -2.94
C GLU A 7 -10.45 1.46 -4.10
N THR A 8 -10.58 0.18 -3.76
CA THR A 8 -10.88 -0.88 -4.71
C THR A 8 -11.61 -2.00 -3.99
N THR A 9 -12.35 -2.79 -4.73
CA THR A 9 -12.98 -4.01 -4.20
C THR A 9 -12.32 -5.21 -4.85
N ILE A 10 -11.86 -6.15 -4.02
CA ILE A 10 -11.10 -7.31 -4.46
C ILE A 10 -11.95 -8.55 -4.25
N ASN A 11 -12.08 -9.38 -5.30
CA ASN A 11 -12.86 -10.61 -5.25
C ASN A 11 -12.06 -11.70 -4.51
N ALA A 12 -11.90 -11.53 -3.21
CA ALA A 12 -11.17 -12.47 -2.35
C ALA A 12 -11.58 -12.26 -0.89
N PRO A 13 -11.46 -13.29 -0.04
CA PRO A 13 -11.77 -13.15 1.38
C PRO A 13 -10.76 -12.24 2.08
N ILE A 14 -11.23 -11.57 3.13
CA ILE A 14 -10.44 -10.56 3.84
C ILE A 14 -9.14 -11.13 4.42
N ALA A 15 -9.15 -12.38 4.87
CA ALA A 15 -7.95 -13.02 5.42
C ALA A 15 -6.84 -13.13 4.36
N LEU A 16 -7.20 -13.45 3.13
CA LEU A 16 -6.25 -13.55 2.03
C LEU A 16 -5.74 -12.16 1.61
N VAL A 17 -6.64 -11.19 1.53
CA VAL A 17 -6.29 -9.81 1.19
C VAL A 17 -5.32 -9.24 2.23
N TRP A 18 -5.62 -9.45 3.51
CA TRP A 18 -4.76 -8.99 4.61
C TRP A 18 -3.37 -9.63 4.52
N GLU A 19 -3.29 -10.93 4.30
CA GLU A 19 -2.02 -11.64 4.19
C GLU A 19 -1.16 -11.06 3.07
N LYS A 20 -1.75 -10.86 1.91
CA LYS A 20 -1.00 -10.37 0.75
C LYS A 20 -0.61 -8.89 0.87
N TRP A 21 -1.35 -8.13 1.66
CA TRP A 21 -1.01 -6.73 1.94
C TRP A 21 0.15 -6.62 2.92
N THR A 22 0.25 -7.53 3.89
CA THR A 22 1.13 -7.34 5.04
C THR A 22 2.45 -8.11 4.98
N LYS A 23 2.50 -9.23 4.25
CA LYS A 23 3.71 -10.05 4.20
C LYS A 23 4.71 -9.51 3.17
N PRO A 24 5.99 -9.30 3.58
CA PRO A 24 7.01 -8.77 2.67
C PRO A 24 7.17 -9.53 1.35
N GLU A 25 7.13 -10.86 1.38
CA GLU A 25 7.26 -11.66 0.17
C GLU A 25 6.14 -11.40 -0.84
N HIS A 26 4.96 -10.99 -0.37
CA HIS A 26 3.87 -10.60 -1.25
C HIS A 26 4.00 -9.15 -1.70
N ILE A 27 4.38 -8.25 -0.78
CA ILE A 27 4.52 -6.82 -1.08
C ILE A 27 5.46 -6.57 -2.25
N GLN A 28 6.54 -7.35 -2.34
CA GLN A 28 7.50 -7.24 -3.44
C GLN A 28 6.88 -7.50 -4.83
N ASN A 29 5.73 -8.16 -4.88
CA ASN A 29 5.10 -8.54 -6.14
C ASN A 29 4.07 -7.55 -6.66
N TRP A 30 3.67 -6.56 -5.86
CA TRP A 30 2.63 -5.61 -6.29
C TRP A 30 2.94 -4.14 -5.98
N ASN A 31 3.92 -3.86 -5.14
CA ASN A 31 4.13 -2.49 -4.64
C ASN A 31 4.94 -1.64 -5.63
N PHE A 32 4.37 -1.38 -6.79
CA PHE A 32 4.93 -0.50 -7.82
C PHE A 32 3.79 0.02 -8.70
N ALA A 33 3.99 1.23 -9.26
CA ALA A 33 2.92 1.90 -10.01
C ALA A 33 2.91 1.56 -11.50
N SER A 34 4.03 1.13 -12.07
CA SER A 34 4.13 0.84 -13.50
C SER A 34 5.08 -0.31 -13.78
N PRO A 35 5.02 -0.92 -14.99
CA PRO A 35 5.92 -2.03 -15.34
C PRO A 35 7.41 -1.66 -15.36
N ASP A 36 7.74 -0.37 -15.42
CA ASP A 36 9.13 0.10 -15.41
C ASP A 36 9.74 0.13 -14.01
N TRP A 37 8.93 -0.07 -13.00
CA TRP A 37 9.33 -0.06 -11.60
C TRP A 37 9.10 -1.41 -10.95
N HIS A 38 9.80 -1.65 -9.84
CA HIS A 38 9.63 -2.87 -9.05
C HIS A 38 9.94 -2.58 -7.58
N CYS A 39 9.66 -3.56 -6.72
CA CYS A 39 9.96 -3.48 -5.29
C CYS A 39 10.93 -4.61 -4.95
N PRO A 40 12.25 -4.37 -5.09
CA PRO A 40 13.24 -5.44 -4.90
C PRO A 40 13.43 -5.87 -3.46
N SER A 41 12.99 -5.04 -2.50
CA SER A 41 13.17 -5.35 -1.08
C SER A 41 11.98 -4.82 -0.29
N ALA A 42 11.50 -5.61 0.65
CA ALA A 42 10.44 -5.20 1.57
C ALA A 42 10.75 -5.77 2.96
N LYS A 43 10.65 -4.91 3.97
CA LYS A 43 10.82 -5.28 5.38
C LYS A 43 9.68 -4.66 6.17
N SER A 44 9.16 -5.40 7.14
CA SER A 44 8.04 -4.92 7.93
C SER A 44 8.04 -5.57 9.31
N GLU A 45 7.96 -4.74 10.35
CA GLU A 45 7.66 -5.20 11.70
C GLU A 45 6.20 -4.85 11.98
N LEU A 46 5.29 -5.76 11.71
CA LEU A 46 3.86 -5.52 11.74
C LEU A 46 3.32 -5.48 13.17
N GLN A 47 3.61 -4.37 13.85
CA GLN A 47 3.15 -4.09 15.21
C GLN A 47 3.21 -2.59 15.46
N ALA A 48 2.42 -2.10 16.40
CA ALA A 48 2.45 -0.69 16.78
C ALA A 48 3.87 -0.31 17.22
N GLY A 49 4.41 0.76 16.64
CA GLY A 49 5.78 1.18 16.88
C GLY A 49 6.82 0.54 15.98
N GLY A 50 6.45 -0.49 15.22
CA GLY A 50 7.36 -1.12 14.26
C GLY A 50 7.49 -0.30 13.00
N GLU A 51 8.57 -0.54 12.24
CA GLU A 51 8.83 0.17 10.99
C GLU A 51 8.62 -0.73 9.78
N PHE A 52 8.29 -0.10 8.67
CA PHE A 52 8.31 -0.77 7.37
C PHE A 52 9.21 0.00 6.40
N HIS A 53 9.88 -0.73 5.53
CA HIS A 53 10.79 -0.19 4.52
C HIS A 53 10.57 -0.96 3.23
N TYR A 54 10.04 -0.28 2.21
CA TYR A 54 9.79 -0.88 0.89
C TYR A 54 10.64 -0.14 -0.13
N GLU A 55 11.63 -0.82 -0.68
CA GLU A 55 12.47 -0.22 -1.72
C GLU A 55 11.68 -0.16 -3.03
N MET A 56 11.55 1.03 -3.59
CA MET A 56 10.91 1.27 -4.87
C MET A 56 11.99 1.66 -5.86
N ALA A 57 12.18 0.87 -6.91
CA ALA A 57 13.28 1.08 -7.84
C ALA A 57 12.85 0.96 -9.29
N SER A 58 13.47 1.78 -10.16
CA SER A 58 13.28 1.61 -11.60
C SER A 58 14.05 0.37 -12.06
N LYS A 59 13.49 -0.36 -13.03
CA LYS A 59 14.11 -1.60 -13.52
C LYS A 59 15.44 -1.36 -14.25
N ASP A 60 15.62 -0.15 -14.77
CA ASP A 60 16.88 0.21 -15.44
C ASP A 60 17.99 0.61 -14.45
N GLY A 61 17.68 0.65 -13.17
CA GLY A 61 18.65 0.98 -12.13
C GLY A 61 18.93 2.46 -11.94
N SER A 62 18.26 3.35 -12.68
CA SER A 62 18.57 4.79 -12.65
C SER A 62 18.00 5.50 -11.43
N MET A 63 16.93 4.97 -10.81
CA MET A 63 16.26 5.62 -9.69
C MET A 63 15.85 4.59 -8.65
N SER A 64 15.95 4.99 -7.39
CA SER A 64 15.39 4.20 -6.29
C SER A 64 15.15 5.09 -5.09
N PHE A 65 14.19 4.70 -4.24
CA PHE A 65 13.95 5.36 -2.96
C PHE A 65 13.35 4.35 -1.98
N ASP A 66 13.51 4.66 -0.70
CA ASP A 66 12.94 3.86 0.39
C ASP A 66 11.60 4.48 0.79
N PHE A 67 10.51 3.78 0.50
CA PHE A 67 9.19 4.16 1.00
C PHE A 67 9.04 3.55 2.37
N TRP A 68 9.09 4.37 3.42
CA TRP A 68 9.12 3.87 4.77
C TRP A 68 8.25 4.66 5.73
N GLY A 69 7.95 4.04 6.85
CA GLY A 69 7.16 4.68 7.90
C GLY A 69 7.13 3.84 9.15
N THR A 70 6.35 4.32 10.11
CA THR A 70 6.17 3.66 11.41
C THR A 70 4.68 3.32 11.58
N PHE A 71 4.39 2.10 11.99
CA PHE A 71 3.02 1.71 12.30
C PHE A 71 2.58 2.36 13.60
N GLN A 72 1.44 3.01 13.61
CA GLN A 72 0.86 3.61 14.83
C GLN A 72 -0.18 2.70 15.45
N GLN A 73 -1.03 2.10 14.62
CA GLN A 73 -2.11 1.26 15.09
C GLN A 73 -2.39 0.19 14.06
N ILE A 74 -2.56 -1.04 14.54
CA ILE A 74 -2.90 -2.18 13.70
C ILE A 74 -4.07 -2.91 14.35
N GLU A 75 -5.16 -3.04 13.59
CA GLU A 75 -6.30 -3.89 13.97
C GLU A 75 -6.34 -5.03 12.98
N ASP A 76 -6.00 -6.22 13.43
CA ASP A 76 -5.81 -7.39 12.56
C ASP A 76 -7.02 -7.64 11.67
N GLY A 77 -6.76 -7.67 10.35
CA GLY A 77 -7.80 -7.87 9.35
C GLY A 77 -8.72 -6.69 9.12
N LYS A 78 -8.46 -5.52 9.73
CA LYS A 78 -9.36 -4.38 9.65
C LYS A 78 -8.70 -3.07 9.27
N MET A 79 -7.57 -2.71 9.88
CA MET A 79 -7.01 -1.38 9.70
C MET A 79 -5.53 -1.33 10.03
N ILE A 80 -4.79 -0.51 9.28
CA ILE A 80 -3.40 -0.16 9.57
C ILE A 80 -3.27 1.36 9.44
N ALA A 81 -2.86 2.02 10.52
CA ALA A 81 -2.57 3.44 10.53
C ALA A 81 -1.07 3.65 10.69
N SER A 82 -0.47 4.52 9.88
CA SER A 82 0.97 4.72 9.83
C SER A 82 1.33 6.19 9.72
N VAL A 83 2.56 6.53 10.13
CA VAL A 83 3.18 7.82 9.84
C VAL A 83 4.35 7.55 8.93
N LEU A 84 4.36 8.19 7.76
CA LEU A 84 5.44 8.05 6.79
C LEU A 84 6.69 8.79 7.27
N GLY A 85 7.84 8.46 6.68
CA GLY A 85 9.12 9.04 7.09
C GLY A 85 9.19 10.56 7.02
N ASP A 86 8.37 11.19 6.17
CA ASP A 86 8.27 12.66 6.07
C ASP A 86 7.21 13.28 6.99
N GLY A 87 6.58 12.47 7.85
CA GLY A 87 5.59 12.93 8.83
C GLY A 87 4.15 12.87 8.35
N ARG A 88 3.89 12.51 7.09
CA ARG A 88 2.53 12.39 6.58
C ARG A 88 1.86 11.16 7.18
N LYS A 89 0.57 11.30 7.47
CA LYS A 89 -0.24 10.19 7.99
C LYS A 89 -0.95 9.47 6.86
N MET A 90 -1.08 8.17 7.01
CA MET A 90 -1.88 7.36 6.10
C MET A 90 -2.57 6.24 6.88
N GLN A 91 -3.67 5.76 6.34
CA GLN A 91 -4.30 4.56 6.87
C GLN A 91 -4.93 3.75 5.75
N VAL A 92 -5.00 2.45 5.96
CA VAL A 92 -5.69 1.54 5.07
C VAL A 92 -6.70 0.75 5.89
N THR A 93 -7.91 0.61 5.35
CA THR A 93 -8.98 -0.16 6.00
C THR A 93 -9.45 -1.27 5.09
N PHE A 94 -9.88 -2.36 5.70
CA PHE A 94 -10.32 -3.57 5.02
C PHE A 94 -11.72 -3.91 5.51
N GLU A 95 -12.65 -4.11 4.59
CA GLU A 95 -14.04 -4.35 4.93
C GLU A 95 -14.61 -5.47 4.06
N THR A 96 -15.25 -6.46 4.67
CA THR A 96 -15.92 -7.52 3.95
C THR A 96 -17.19 -6.99 3.31
N THR A 97 -17.39 -7.27 2.02
CA THR A 97 -18.58 -6.90 1.26
C THR A 97 -19.12 -8.12 0.54
N GLU A 98 -20.29 -7.96 -0.10
CA GLU A 98 -20.87 -9.05 -0.91
C GLU A 98 -19.96 -9.42 -2.09
N ALA A 99 -19.19 -8.45 -2.61
CA ALA A 99 -18.31 -8.67 -3.76
C ALA A 99 -16.90 -9.12 -3.37
N GLY A 100 -16.61 -9.25 -2.06
CA GLY A 100 -15.29 -9.63 -1.58
C GLY A 100 -14.79 -8.70 -0.48
N THR A 101 -13.63 -8.09 -0.66
CA THR A 101 -13.04 -7.18 0.31
C THR A 101 -12.84 -5.80 -0.28
N LYS A 102 -13.38 -4.79 0.39
CA LYS A 102 -13.14 -3.40 0.02
C LYS A 102 -11.90 -2.90 0.75
N VAL A 103 -10.93 -2.39 0.02
CA VAL A 103 -9.71 -1.79 0.56
C VAL A 103 -9.77 -0.29 0.29
N THR A 104 -9.64 0.50 1.36
CA THR A 104 -9.66 1.96 1.26
C THR A 104 -8.38 2.52 1.85
N GLU A 105 -7.64 3.32 1.07
CA GLU A 105 -6.46 4.02 1.54
C GLU A 105 -6.76 5.51 1.63
N GLN A 106 -6.35 6.12 2.76
CA GLN A 106 -6.40 7.57 2.95
C GLN A 106 -5.01 8.03 3.32
N PHE A 107 -4.53 9.09 2.66
CA PHE A 107 -3.19 9.61 2.94
C PHE A 107 -3.14 11.12 2.77
N GLU A 108 -2.24 11.75 3.53
CA GLU A 108 -2.01 13.17 3.40
C GLU A 108 -1.16 13.44 2.17
N PRO A 109 -1.52 14.42 1.32
CA PRO A 109 -0.73 14.71 0.13
C PRO A 109 0.59 15.37 0.49
N GLU A 110 1.63 15.09 -0.31
CA GLU A 110 2.87 15.86 -0.23
C GLU A 110 2.66 17.17 -1.02
N ASN A 111 3.62 18.11 -0.93
CA ASN A 111 3.43 19.45 -1.49
C ASN A 111 4.22 19.73 -2.77
N GLN A 112 4.85 18.73 -3.36
CA GLN A 112 5.70 18.90 -4.54
C GLN A 112 4.99 18.58 -5.85
N ASN A 113 4.01 17.66 -5.81
CA ASN A 113 3.27 17.20 -6.99
C ASN A 113 1.79 17.52 -6.85
N PRO A 114 1.07 17.71 -7.98
CA PRO A 114 -0.38 17.90 -7.92
C PRO A 114 -1.07 16.72 -7.25
N GLU A 115 -2.13 17.00 -6.49
CA GLU A 115 -2.86 15.94 -5.77
C GLU A 115 -3.43 14.89 -6.71
N GLU A 116 -3.88 15.30 -7.91
CA GLU A 116 -4.40 14.37 -8.91
C GLU A 116 -3.34 13.37 -9.37
N MET A 117 -2.09 13.82 -9.50
CA MET A 117 -0.98 12.95 -9.87
C MET A 117 -0.66 11.96 -8.76
N GLN A 118 -0.67 12.43 -7.52
CA GLN A 118 -0.45 11.56 -6.35
C GLN A 118 -1.55 10.52 -6.25
N LYS A 119 -2.79 10.94 -6.36
CA LYS A 119 -3.94 10.04 -6.31
C LYS A 119 -3.85 8.97 -7.40
N ALA A 120 -3.51 9.36 -8.63
CA ALA A 120 -3.39 8.42 -9.74
C ALA A 120 -2.27 7.40 -9.50
N GLY A 121 -1.13 7.83 -8.98
CA GLY A 121 0.00 6.95 -8.69
C GLY A 121 -0.32 5.93 -7.61
N TRP A 122 -0.93 6.38 -6.53
CA TRP A 122 -1.32 5.48 -5.44
C TRP A 122 -2.42 4.51 -5.90
N GLN A 123 -3.36 4.99 -6.72
CA GLN A 123 -4.41 4.13 -7.26
C GLN A 123 -3.84 3.04 -8.16
N MET A 124 -2.82 3.35 -8.96
CA MET A 124 -2.18 2.35 -9.82
C MET A 124 -1.54 1.22 -9.00
N ILE A 125 -0.92 1.56 -7.88
CA ILE A 125 -0.37 0.55 -6.97
C ILE A 125 -1.49 -0.30 -6.37
N LEU A 126 -2.58 0.33 -5.96
CA LEU A 126 -3.73 -0.37 -5.39
C LEU A 126 -4.37 -1.30 -6.43
N ASP A 127 -4.51 -0.83 -7.68
CA ASP A 127 -5.04 -1.64 -8.77
C ASP A 127 -4.13 -2.84 -9.05
N ASN A 128 -2.82 -2.63 -8.96
CA ASN A 128 -1.85 -3.70 -9.13
C ASN A 128 -1.98 -4.75 -8.03
N PHE A 129 -2.20 -4.32 -6.80
CA PHE A 129 -2.48 -5.20 -5.68
C PHE A 129 -3.72 -6.06 -5.95
N LYS A 130 -4.80 -5.43 -6.41
CA LYS A 130 -6.04 -6.14 -6.75
C LYS A 130 -5.76 -7.23 -7.78
N SER A 131 -5.05 -6.90 -8.85
CA SER A 131 -4.70 -7.86 -9.89
C SER A 131 -3.88 -9.01 -9.35
N TYR A 132 -2.92 -8.71 -8.48
CA TYR A 132 -2.07 -9.71 -7.86
C TYR A 132 -2.87 -10.70 -7.01
N VAL A 133 -3.77 -10.18 -6.16
CA VAL A 133 -4.59 -11.04 -5.29
C VAL A 133 -5.53 -11.90 -6.13
N GLU A 134 -6.20 -11.30 -7.11
CA GLU A 134 -7.20 -12.02 -7.91
C GLU A 134 -6.58 -13.05 -8.83
N SER A 135 -5.34 -12.85 -9.27
CA SER A 135 -4.64 -13.81 -10.12
C SER A 135 -4.16 -15.05 -9.35
N ALA A 136 -4.12 -14.98 -8.03
CA ALA A 136 -3.63 -16.06 -7.17
C ALA A 136 -4.75 -16.98 -6.66
N ILE A 137 -5.99 -16.72 -7.06
CA ILE A 137 -7.15 -17.48 -6.62
C ILE A 137 -7.43 -18.62 -7.59
#